data_0453d563341330aa1f759f3d13c70d0a
#
_entry.id   0453d563341330aa1f759f3d13c70d0a
#
_cell.length_a   1.000
_cell.length_b   1.000
_cell.length_c   1.000
_cell.angle_alpha   90.00
_cell.angle_beta   90.00
_cell.angle_gamma   90.00
#
_symmetry.space_group_name_H-M   'P 1'
#
loop_
_entity.id
_entity.type
_entity.pdbx_description
1 polymer ?
#
loop_
_entity_poly.entity_id
_entity_poly.type
_entity_poly.pdbx_seq_one_letter_code
_entity_poly.pdbx_strand_id
1 'polypeptide(L)'
;MKREQTTDWKKYLIVFLITFFIFATAFYVSNSLNDKKLEEIRQIEDSISIDILSLETQFDLFEQLTCDSVTDSILSKELGELASRIEYGEKNFDSLSKELVGLKKYYSLLQIKDFLLMQKARERCDLNIESVIYFYGREDCDDCRKQGYVLTDVRNDYPELRVYSFDYFLDVSAIDALKSIYKIDEKNLPALIINGKTYNGFKNREDIESIMPELVKIREERELREKALIEAEESDKNDVSNAKEVKDENIENAPKQ
;
A
#
# COMPACT_ATOMS: atom_id res chain seq x y z
N MET A 1 37.42 -25.17 -75.08
CA MET A 1 35.99 -25.26 -74.70
C MET A 1 35.70 -24.19 -73.66
N LYS A 2 35.13 -23.03 -74.09
CA LYS A 2 34.61 -22.03 -73.20
C LYS A 2 33.20 -22.41 -72.72
N ARG A 3 33.02 -22.76 -71.45
CA ARG A 3 31.70 -22.95 -70.88
C ARG A 3 31.07 -21.52 -70.74
N GLU A 4 30.07 -21.21 -71.55
CA GLU A 4 29.19 -20.06 -71.30
C GLU A 4 28.41 -20.35 -70.03
N GLN A 5 28.75 -19.65 -68.99
CA GLN A 5 27.94 -19.60 -67.76
C GLN A 5 26.73 -18.71 -68.06
N THR A 6 25.62 -19.31 -68.42
CA THR A 6 24.32 -18.62 -68.48
C THR A 6 23.95 -18.31 -67.04
N THR A 7 24.16 -17.07 -66.63
CA THR A 7 23.75 -16.59 -65.30
C THR A 7 22.23 -16.64 -65.24
N ASP A 8 21.71 -17.60 -64.45
CA ASP A 8 20.25 -17.78 -64.24
C ASP A 8 19.70 -16.61 -63.42
N TRP A 9 19.51 -15.47 -64.02
CA TRP A 9 19.01 -14.24 -63.35
C TRP A 9 17.69 -14.47 -62.63
N LYS A 10 16.86 -15.37 -63.10
CA LYS A 10 15.60 -15.76 -62.42
C LYS A 10 15.85 -16.34 -61.01
N LYS A 11 16.90 -17.07 -60.80
CA LYS A 11 17.28 -17.61 -59.47
C LYS A 11 17.68 -16.51 -58.51
N TYR A 12 18.45 -15.53 -58.95
CA TYR A 12 18.84 -14.37 -58.13
C TYR A 12 17.65 -13.48 -57.79
N LEU A 13 16.71 -13.30 -58.74
CA LEU A 13 15.50 -12.54 -58.52
C LEU A 13 14.58 -13.20 -57.50
N ILE A 14 14.45 -14.53 -57.51
CA ILE A 14 13.67 -15.29 -56.53
C ILE A 14 14.31 -15.18 -55.13
N VAL A 15 15.64 -15.36 -55.04
CA VAL A 15 16.35 -15.22 -53.76
C VAL A 15 16.19 -13.79 -53.19
N PHE A 16 16.32 -12.75 -54.05
CA PHE A 16 16.12 -11.37 -53.66
C PHE A 16 14.71 -11.15 -53.14
N LEU A 17 13.66 -11.62 -53.80
CA LEU A 17 12.29 -11.52 -53.33
C LEU A 17 12.05 -12.19 -51.97
N ILE A 18 12.56 -13.39 -51.78
CA ILE A 18 12.44 -14.11 -50.52
C ILE A 18 13.12 -13.34 -49.40
N THR A 19 14.33 -12.86 -49.62
CA THR A 19 15.07 -12.08 -48.64
C THR A 19 14.36 -10.75 -48.32
N PHE A 20 13.85 -10.09 -49.34
CA PHE A 20 13.07 -8.85 -49.16
C PHE A 20 11.80 -9.08 -48.33
N PHE A 21 11.06 -10.15 -48.57
CA PHE A 21 9.87 -10.49 -47.78
C PHE A 21 10.20 -10.79 -46.32
N ILE A 22 11.31 -11.51 -46.04
CA ILE A 22 11.76 -11.76 -44.68
C ILE A 22 12.10 -10.47 -43.95
N PHE A 23 12.84 -9.56 -44.59
CA PHE A 23 13.15 -8.26 -43.99
C PHE A 23 11.91 -7.36 -43.82
N ALA A 24 11.01 -7.35 -44.80
CA ALA A 24 9.78 -6.58 -44.71
C ALA A 24 8.87 -7.07 -43.59
N THR A 25 8.72 -8.38 -43.42
CA THR A 25 7.94 -8.96 -42.32
C THR A 25 8.59 -8.70 -40.95
N ALA A 26 9.90 -8.86 -40.83
CA ALA A 26 10.63 -8.57 -39.62
C ALA A 26 10.51 -7.08 -39.22
N PHE A 27 10.64 -6.18 -40.19
CA PHE A 27 10.49 -4.74 -39.98
C PHE A 27 9.06 -4.38 -39.57
N TYR A 28 8.04 -4.94 -40.22
CA TYR A 28 6.63 -4.71 -39.87
C TYR A 28 6.30 -5.19 -38.46
N VAL A 29 6.74 -6.41 -38.10
CA VAL A 29 6.52 -6.97 -36.74
C VAL A 29 7.24 -6.13 -35.70
N SER A 30 8.50 -5.73 -35.95
CA SER A 30 9.27 -4.91 -35.02
C SER A 30 8.61 -3.56 -34.78
N ASN A 31 8.11 -2.89 -35.83
CA ASN A 31 7.45 -1.60 -35.70
C ASN A 31 6.10 -1.71 -34.97
N SER A 32 5.30 -2.76 -35.30
CA SER A 32 4.02 -3.01 -34.61
C SER A 32 4.17 -3.34 -33.12
N LEU A 33 5.23 -4.04 -32.72
CA LEU A 33 5.53 -4.31 -31.31
C LEU A 33 5.98 -3.05 -30.57
N ASN A 34 6.72 -2.18 -31.25
CA ASN A 34 7.15 -0.90 -30.66
C ASN A 34 5.97 0.05 -30.41
N ASP A 35 5.05 0.13 -31.39
CA ASP A 35 3.83 0.96 -31.26
C ASP A 35 2.94 0.50 -30.10
N LYS A 36 2.77 -0.81 -29.91
CA LYS A 36 2.01 -1.37 -28.77
C LYS A 36 2.65 -1.05 -27.44
N LYS A 37 3.98 -1.14 -27.32
CA LYS A 37 4.69 -0.76 -26.10
C LYS A 37 4.58 0.72 -25.77
N LEU A 38 4.60 1.58 -26.78
CA LEU A 38 4.40 3.02 -26.60
C LEU A 38 2.97 3.35 -26.17
N GLU A 39 1.97 2.64 -26.69
CA GLU A 39 0.56 2.77 -26.30
C GLU A 39 0.34 2.35 -24.85
N GLU A 40 0.93 1.21 -24.44
CA GLU A 40 0.89 0.70 -23.07
C GLU A 40 1.53 1.70 -22.07
N ILE A 41 2.67 2.29 -22.43
CA ILE A 41 3.34 3.32 -21.60
C ILE A 41 2.47 4.57 -21.48
N ARG A 42 1.86 5.04 -22.54
CA ARG A 42 0.95 6.20 -22.51
C ARG A 42 -0.27 5.94 -21.65
N GLN A 43 -0.87 4.75 -21.74
CA GLN A 43 -2.01 4.38 -20.90
C GLN A 43 -1.65 4.36 -19.43
N ILE A 44 -0.43 3.92 -19.08
CA ILE A 44 0.08 3.95 -17.70
C ILE A 44 0.33 5.39 -17.25
N GLU A 45 0.92 6.24 -18.09
CA GLU A 45 1.14 7.66 -17.78
C GLU A 45 -0.18 8.43 -17.60
N ASP A 46 -1.16 8.20 -18.46
CA ASP A 46 -2.49 8.80 -18.36
C ASP A 46 -3.23 8.34 -17.09
N SER A 47 -3.15 7.04 -16.77
CA SER A 47 -3.72 6.49 -15.53
C SER A 47 -3.07 7.12 -14.28
N ILE A 48 -1.75 7.18 -14.23
CA ILE A 48 -1.01 7.81 -13.11
C ILE A 48 -1.37 9.29 -12.99
N SER A 49 -1.51 10.00 -14.10
CA SER A 49 -1.88 11.43 -14.10
C SER A 49 -3.29 11.66 -13.55
N ILE A 50 -4.25 10.82 -13.95
CA ILE A 50 -5.63 10.85 -13.44
C ILE A 50 -5.66 10.49 -11.96
N ASP A 51 -4.92 9.48 -11.53
CA ASP A 51 -4.84 9.05 -10.14
C ASP A 51 -4.23 10.16 -9.25
N ILE A 52 -3.17 10.83 -9.71
CA ILE A 52 -2.58 11.98 -9.00
C ILE A 52 -3.60 13.10 -8.87
N LEU A 53 -4.30 13.48 -9.96
CA LEU A 53 -5.30 14.53 -9.93
C LEU A 53 -6.51 14.16 -9.05
N SER A 54 -6.93 12.89 -9.09
CA SER A 54 -7.97 12.36 -8.21
C SER A 54 -7.58 12.48 -6.73
N LEU A 55 -6.34 12.15 -6.41
CA LEU A 55 -5.81 12.26 -5.06
C LEU A 55 -5.70 13.71 -4.59
N GLU A 56 -5.27 14.62 -5.46
CA GLU A 56 -5.25 16.06 -5.17
C GLU A 56 -6.67 16.57 -4.91
N THR A 57 -7.62 16.19 -5.75
CA THR A 57 -9.03 16.54 -5.57
C THR A 57 -9.61 15.96 -4.27
N GLN A 58 -9.29 14.71 -3.95
CA GLN A 58 -9.69 14.12 -2.67
C GLN A 58 -9.08 14.87 -1.49
N PHE A 59 -7.81 15.28 -1.59
CA PHE A 59 -7.14 16.05 -0.57
C PHE A 59 -7.83 17.40 -0.33
N ASP A 60 -8.19 18.11 -1.40
CA ASP A 60 -8.92 19.37 -1.32
C ASP A 60 -10.35 19.19 -0.77
N LEU A 61 -11.01 18.09 -1.13
CA LEU A 61 -12.31 17.72 -0.59
C LEU A 61 -12.23 17.43 0.93
N PHE A 62 -11.18 16.74 1.37
CA PHE A 62 -10.96 16.44 2.78
C PHE A 62 -10.76 17.73 3.62
N GLU A 63 -10.18 18.77 3.05
CA GLU A 63 -10.09 20.06 3.73
C GLU A 63 -11.48 20.69 3.97
N GLN A 64 -12.50 20.25 3.25
CA GLN A 64 -13.87 20.79 3.30
C GLN A 64 -14.88 19.84 3.97
N LEU A 65 -14.57 18.54 4.11
CA LEU A 65 -15.51 17.52 4.58
C LEU A 65 -15.51 17.34 6.11
N THR A 66 -16.57 16.68 6.60
CA THR A 66 -16.76 16.31 8.01
C THR A 66 -15.86 15.13 8.39
N CYS A 67 -15.46 15.11 9.66
CA CYS A 67 -14.48 14.15 10.21
C CYS A 67 -14.90 12.66 10.14
N ASP A 68 -16.19 12.35 9.98
CA ASP A 68 -16.72 10.98 9.99
C ASP A 68 -16.29 10.12 8.79
N SER A 69 -15.86 10.76 7.69
CA SER A 69 -15.49 10.05 6.44
C SER A 69 -13.99 9.85 6.25
N VAL A 70 -13.16 10.29 7.20
CA VAL A 70 -11.68 10.28 7.05
C VAL A 70 -11.08 8.89 7.28
N THR A 71 -11.68 8.07 8.13
CA THR A 71 -11.12 6.77 8.55
C THR A 71 -11.17 5.70 7.46
N ASP A 72 -12.19 5.75 6.58
CA ASP A 72 -12.39 4.80 5.47
C ASP A 72 -11.99 5.42 4.11
N SER A 73 -10.86 6.11 4.07
CA SER A 73 -10.44 6.77 2.84
C SER A 73 -10.18 5.77 1.70
N ILE A 74 -10.65 6.13 0.51
CA ILE A 74 -10.38 5.40 -0.74
C ILE A 74 -8.87 5.16 -0.90
N LEU A 75 -8.05 6.11 -0.45
CA LEU A 75 -6.60 6.06 -0.46
C LEU A 75 -6.03 4.88 0.35
N SER A 76 -6.62 4.55 1.51
CA SER A 76 -6.20 3.39 2.31
C SER A 76 -6.43 2.06 1.57
N LYS A 77 -7.52 1.96 0.82
CA LYS A 77 -7.81 0.79 -0.01
C LYS A 77 -6.83 0.68 -1.18
N GLU A 78 -6.58 1.78 -1.88
CA GLU A 78 -5.65 1.84 -3.00
C GLU A 78 -4.22 1.50 -2.56
N LEU A 79 -3.76 2.02 -1.42
CA LEU A 79 -2.48 1.64 -0.81
C LEU A 79 -2.41 0.13 -0.53
N GLY A 80 -3.48 -0.48 -0.02
CA GLY A 80 -3.54 -1.92 0.23
C GLY A 80 -3.42 -2.76 -1.05
N GLU A 81 -4.13 -2.35 -2.12
CA GLU A 81 -4.06 -3.02 -3.43
C GLU A 81 -2.67 -2.91 -4.06
N LEU A 82 -2.06 -1.72 -4.01
CA LEU A 82 -0.70 -1.50 -4.52
C LEU A 82 0.35 -2.28 -3.73
N ALA A 83 0.25 -2.32 -2.40
CA ALA A 83 1.15 -3.11 -1.57
C ALA A 83 1.11 -4.59 -1.95
N SER A 84 -0.09 -5.16 -2.16
CA SER A 84 -0.26 -6.56 -2.58
C SER A 84 0.34 -6.82 -3.97
N ARG A 85 0.21 -5.87 -4.90
CA ARG A 85 0.81 -5.97 -6.25
C ARG A 85 2.32 -5.90 -6.20
N ILE A 86 2.90 -5.05 -5.35
CA ILE A 86 4.35 -4.95 -5.14
C ILE A 86 4.88 -6.25 -4.54
N GLU A 87 4.25 -6.78 -3.50
CA GLU A 87 4.61 -8.05 -2.86
C GLU A 87 4.59 -9.22 -3.85
N TYR A 88 3.54 -9.29 -4.69
CA TYR A 88 3.47 -10.27 -5.77
C TYR A 88 4.61 -10.10 -6.78
N GLY A 89 4.91 -8.85 -7.16
CA GLY A 89 5.98 -8.50 -8.07
C GLY A 89 7.36 -8.92 -7.55
N GLU A 90 7.65 -8.63 -6.28
CA GLU A 90 8.91 -9.00 -5.64
C GLU A 90 9.14 -10.51 -5.53
N LYS A 91 8.07 -11.29 -5.37
CA LYS A 91 8.15 -12.76 -5.30
C LYS A 91 8.35 -13.44 -6.65
N ASN A 92 7.87 -12.84 -7.75
CA ASN A 92 7.75 -13.51 -9.04
C ASN A 92 8.59 -12.90 -10.16
N PHE A 93 9.11 -11.68 -9.97
CA PHE A 93 9.90 -10.96 -10.98
C PHE A 93 11.22 -10.48 -10.38
N ASP A 94 12.12 -10.04 -11.26
CA ASP A 94 13.32 -9.35 -10.82
C ASP A 94 12.95 -8.04 -10.10
N SER A 95 13.44 -7.88 -8.87
CA SER A 95 13.22 -6.71 -8.02
C SER A 95 13.71 -5.39 -8.66
N LEU A 96 14.56 -5.48 -9.66
CA LEU A 96 15.11 -4.35 -10.43
C LEU A 96 14.35 -4.09 -11.75
N SER A 97 13.26 -4.81 -12.03
CA SER A 97 12.46 -4.52 -13.22
C SER A 97 11.95 -3.07 -13.18
N LYS A 98 11.98 -2.38 -14.32
CA LYS A 98 11.58 -0.97 -14.40
C LYS A 98 10.14 -0.76 -13.95
N GLU A 99 9.29 -1.71 -14.27
CA GLU A 99 7.87 -1.71 -13.92
C GLU A 99 7.68 -1.77 -12.41
N LEU A 100 8.38 -2.68 -11.72
CA LEU A 100 8.28 -2.83 -10.27
C LEU A 100 8.87 -1.62 -9.54
N VAL A 101 10.00 -1.11 -10.01
CA VAL A 101 10.60 0.13 -9.46
C VAL A 101 9.65 1.32 -9.65
N GLY A 102 9.00 1.43 -10.82
CA GLY A 102 7.98 2.46 -11.07
C GLY A 102 6.81 2.37 -10.10
N LEU A 103 6.30 1.15 -9.87
CA LEU A 103 5.22 0.90 -8.94
C LEU A 103 5.60 1.24 -7.48
N LYS A 104 6.82 0.90 -7.05
CA LYS A 104 7.37 1.27 -5.73
C LYS A 104 7.48 2.79 -5.56
N LYS A 105 7.93 3.50 -6.59
CA LYS A 105 8.00 4.97 -6.57
C LYS A 105 6.62 5.58 -6.39
N TYR A 106 5.64 5.13 -7.17
CA TYR A 106 4.26 5.58 -7.07
C TYR A 106 3.66 5.30 -5.69
N TYR A 107 3.80 4.06 -5.20
CA TYR A 107 3.36 3.66 -3.88
C TYR A 107 3.96 4.52 -2.76
N SER A 108 5.24 4.83 -2.84
CA SER A 108 5.91 5.69 -1.86
C SER A 108 5.36 7.12 -1.86
N LEU A 109 5.05 7.68 -3.04
CA LEU A 109 4.43 9.01 -3.13
C LEU A 109 3.02 9.01 -2.51
N LEU A 110 2.24 7.95 -2.73
CA LEU A 110 0.92 7.78 -2.12
C LEU A 110 1.01 7.66 -0.59
N GLN A 111 1.98 6.90 -0.08
CA GLN A 111 2.22 6.80 1.37
C GLN A 111 2.56 8.16 1.98
N ILE A 112 3.37 8.98 1.31
CA ILE A 112 3.69 10.33 1.79
C ILE A 112 2.43 11.21 1.80
N LYS A 113 1.60 11.14 0.76
CA LYS A 113 0.33 11.87 0.71
C LYS A 113 -0.64 11.43 1.81
N ASP A 114 -0.79 10.12 2.04
CA ASP A 114 -1.63 9.59 3.12
C ASP A 114 -1.10 10.04 4.50
N PHE A 115 0.21 9.99 4.72
CA PHE A 115 0.82 10.49 5.95
C PHE A 115 0.48 11.95 6.22
N LEU A 116 0.65 12.83 5.23
CA LEU A 116 0.33 14.25 5.37
C LEU A 116 -1.16 14.50 5.60
N LEU A 117 -2.02 13.72 4.92
CA LEU A 117 -3.46 13.78 5.11
C LEU A 117 -3.86 13.36 6.52
N MET A 118 -3.32 12.26 7.03
CA MET A 118 -3.62 11.75 8.36
C MET A 118 -3.11 12.68 9.46
N GLN A 119 -1.97 13.35 9.27
CA GLN A 119 -1.53 14.40 10.19
C GLN A 119 -2.53 15.55 10.27
N LYS A 120 -2.99 16.07 9.12
CA LYS A 120 -4.00 17.15 9.10
C LYS A 120 -5.33 16.68 9.69
N ALA A 121 -5.76 15.47 9.40
CA ALA A 121 -6.99 14.89 9.92
C ALA A 121 -6.93 14.72 11.45
N ARG A 122 -5.81 14.27 11.98
CA ARG A 122 -5.57 14.18 13.42
C ARG A 122 -5.70 15.53 14.11
N GLU A 123 -5.05 16.57 13.57
CA GLU A 123 -5.09 17.91 14.15
C GLU A 123 -6.49 18.54 14.09
N ARG A 124 -7.23 18.32 13.01
CA ARG A 124 -8.54 18.93 12.78
C ARG A 124 -9.69 18.19 13.44
N CYS A 125 -9.61 16.87 13.48
CA CYS A 125 -10.72 15.99 13.86
C CYS A 125 -10.50 15.30 15.22
N ASP A 126 -9.41 15.59 15.91
CA ASP A 126 -9.04 14.94 17.19
C ASP A 126 -9.08 13.40 17.08
N LEU A 127 -8.58 12.87 15.95
CA LEU A 127 -8.59 11.44 15.71
C LEU A 127 -7.44 10.75 16.44
N ASN A 128 -7.75 9.64 17.09
CA ASN A 128 -6.76 8.76 17.73
C ASN A 128 -5.99 7.93 16.70
N ILE A 129 -5.30 8.60 15.78
CA ILE A 129 -4.46 7.95 14.76
C ILE A 129 -3.00 8.25 15.09
N GLU A 130 -2.22 7.18 15.25
CA GLU A 130 -0.78 7.27 15.41
C GLU A 130 -0.06 6.84 14.14
N SER A 131 1.11 7.41 13.88
CA SER A 131 1.87 7.10 12.67
C SER A 131 3.34 6.90 12.94
N VAL A 132 3.89 5.90 12.25
CA VAL A 132 5.31 5.59 12.20
C VAL A 132 5.78 5.66 10.77
N ILE A 133 6.82 6.47 10.50
CA ILE A 133 7.57 6.41 9.26
C ILE A 133 8.76 5.48 9.50
N TYR A 134 8.92 4.50 8.63
CA TYR A 134 9.95 3.49 8.70
C TYR A 134 10.85 3.54 7.47
N PHE A 135 12.14 3.82 7.66
CA PHE A 135 13.14 3.71 6.63
C PHE A 135 13.91 2.41 6.75
N TYR A 136 13.96 1.64 5.65
CA TYR A 136 14.67 0.38 5.58
C TYR A 136 15.75 0.39 4.49
N GLY A 137 16.75 -0.46 4.69
CA GLY A 137 17.86 -0.66 3.77
C GLY A 137 17.63 -1.81 2.78
N ARG A 138 18.70 -2.19 2.11
CA ARG A 138 18.72 -3.30 1.15
C ARG A 138 18.57 -4.66 1.84
N GLU A 139 18.58 -5.73 1.04
CA GLU A 139 18.37 -7.12 1.47
C GLU A 139 19.37 -7.62 2.53
N ASP A 140 20.54 -7.02 2.63
CA ASP A 140 21.59 -7.31 3.63
C ASP A 140 21.31 -6.69 5.01
N CYS A 141 20.25 -5.91 5.16
CA CYS A 141 19.86 -5.33 6.45
C CYS A 141 18.93 -6.29 7.23
N ASP A 142 19.51 -7.21 8.00
CA ASP A 142 18.75 -8.15 8.84
C ASP A 142 17.86 -7.45 9.87
N ASP A 143 18.35 -6.39 10.49
CA ASP A 143 17.59 -5.61 11.47
C ASP A 143 16.44 -4.84 10.83
N CYS A 144 16.58 -4.41 9.57
CA CYS A 144 15.46 -3.83 8.82
C CYS A 144 14.34 -4.87 8.63
N ARG A 145 14.70 -6.09 8.26
CA ARG A 145 13.70 -7.16 8.06
C ARG A 145 12.97 -7.49 9.34
N LYS A 146 13.70 -7.64 10.47
CA LYS A 146 13.10 -7.85 11.80
C LYS A 146 12.19 -6.69 12.19
N GLN A 147 12.60 -5.45 11.93
CA GLN A 147 11.81 -4.26 12.21
C GLN A 147 10.50 -4.26 11.43
N GLY A 148 10.51 -4.67 10.18
CA GLY A 148 9.30 -4.82 9.37
C GLY A 148 8.30 -5.80 9.97
N TYR A 149 8.77 -6.95 10.49
CA TYR A 149 7.91 -7.92 11.19
C TYR A 149 7.33 -7.35 12.48
N VAL A 150 8.15 -6.68 13.30
CA VAL A 150 7.68 -6.05 14.54
C VAL A 150 6.62 -4.99 14.24
N LEU A 151 6.84 -4.13 13.25
CA LEU A 151 5.86 -3.10 12.87
C LEU A 151 4.56 -3.68 12.32
N THR A 152 4.64 -4.79 11.60
CA THR A 152 3.46 -5.51 11.12
C THR A 152 2.65 -6.10 12.28
N ASP A 153 3.33 -6.72 13.24
CA ASP A 153 2.72 -7.28 14.43
C ASP A 153 2.03 -6.21 15.30
N VAL A 154 2.77 -5.12 15.59
CA VAL A 154 2.22 -3.97 16.32
C VAL A 154 1.00 -3.38 15.60
N ARG A 155 1.07 -3.18 14.27
CA ARG A 155 -0.08 -2.67 13.51
C ARG A 155 -1.30 -3.57 13.55
N ASN A 156 -1.11 -4.89 13.62
CA ASN A 156 -2.23 -5.82 13.73
C ASN A 156 -2.96 -5.71 15.07
N ASP A 157 -2.24 -5.44 16.16
CA ASP A 157 -2.82 -5.26 17.49
C ASP A 157 -3.36 -3.81 17.71
N TYR A 158 -2.80 -2.85 16.98
CA TYR A 158 -3.17 -1.44 17.05
C TYR A 158 -3.68 -0.94 15.68
N PRO A 159 -4.96 -1.15 15.34
CA PRO A 159 -5.53 -0.68 14.07
C PRO A 159 -5.43 0.84 13.85
N GLU A 160 -5.29 1.59 14.95
CA GLU A 160 -5.09 3.05 14.96
C GLU A 160 -3.68 3.45 14.50
N LEU A 161 -2.73 2.50 14.46
CA LEU A 161 -1.36 2.73 14.02
C LEU A 161 -1.24 2.61 12.50
N ARG A 162 -0.77 3.68 11.87
CA ARG A 162 -0.37 3.69 10.46
C ARG A 162 1.14 3.59 10.32
N VAL A 163 1.60 2.63 9.52
CA VAL A 163 3.03 2.41 9.24
C VAL A 163 3.30 2.74 7.78
N TYR A 164 4.17 3.71 7.56
CA TYR A 164 4.64 4.16 6.25
C TYR A 164 6.07 3.72 6.04
N SER A 165 6.32 2.82 5.08
CA SER A 165 7.61 2.17 4.88
C SER A 165 8.29 2.66 3.61
N PHE A 166 9.52 3.16 3.71
CA PHE A 166 10.27 3.72 2.61
C PHE A 166 11.63 3.04 2.43
N ASP A 167 11.87 2.60 1.19
CA ASP A 167 13.21 2.16 0.80
C ASP A 167 14.15 3.39 0.74
N TYR A 168 15.18 3.37 1.58
CA TYR A 168 16.17 4.45 1.65
C TYR A 168 16.85 4.73 0.31
N PHE A 169 17.02 3.71 -0.53
CA PHE A 169 17.73 3.79 -1.80
C PHE A 169 16.83 4.08 -3.00
N LEU A 170 15.53 4.22 -2.78
CA LEU A 170 14.61 4.51 -3.85
C LEU A 170 14.80 5.97 -4.30
N ASP A 171 15.13 6.15 -5.58
CA ASP A 171 15.36 7.46 -6.21
C ASP A 171 14.03 8.20 -6.42
N VAL A 172 13.58 8.91 -5.39
CA VAL A 172 12.37 9.75 -5.36
C VAL A 172 12.66 11.00 -4.54
N SER A 173 12.53 12.17 -5.15
CA SER A 173 12.87 13.46 -4.52
C SER A 173 12.12 13.72 -3.20
N ALA A 174 10.88 13.24 -3.08
CA ALA A 174 10.10 13.37 -1.84
C ALA A 174 10.68 12.50 -0.70
N ILE A 175 11.23 11.31 -1.02
CA ILE A 175 11.95 10.48 -0.05
C ILE A 175 13.24 11.17 0.38
N ASP A 176 13.99 11.78 -0.56
CA ASP A 176 15.21 12.54 -0.24
C ASP A 176 14.90 13.74 0.66
N ALA A 177 13.78 14.41 0.42
CA ALA A 177 13.32 15.48 1.31
C ALA A 177 13.04 14.95 2.73
N LEU A 178 12.34 13.83 2.88
CA LEU A 178 12.10 13.21 4.19
C LEU A 178 13.41 12.81 4.90
N LYS A 179 14.34 12.17 4.16
CA LYS A 179 15.68 11.84 4.71
C LYS A 179 16.41 13.08 5.23
N SER A 180 16.32 14.18 4.49
CA SER A 180 16.94 15.45 4.87
C SER A 180 16.28 16.08 6.10
N ILE A 181 14.95 16.14 6.13
CA ILE A 181 14.17 16.70 7.25
C ILE A 181 14.45 15.97 8.56
N TYR A 182 14.43 14.63 8.51
CA TYR A 182 14.60 13.78 9.69
C TYR A 182 16.05 13.33 9.92
N LYS A 183 17.00 13.79 9.09
CA LYS A 183 18.43 13.52 9.18
C LYS A 183 18.74 12.01 9.20
N ILE A 184 18.11 11.28 8.31
CA ILE A 184 18.31 9.83 8.19
C ILE A 184 19.61 9.55 7.44
N ASP A 185 20.46 8.70 8.02
CA ASP A 185 21.72 8.23 7.44
C ASP A 185 21.62 6.73 7.18
N GLU A 186 22.19 6.27 6.06
CA GLU A 186 22.25 4.86 5.67
C GLU A 186 22.81 3.96 6.80
N LYS A 187 23.82 4.44 7.52
CA LYS A 187 24.50 3.69 8.59
C LYS A 187 23.62 3.45 9.82
N ASN A 188 22.53 4.18 9.92
CA ASN A 188 21.64 4.17 11.06
C ASN A 188 20.32 3.42 10.80
N LEU A 189 20.25 2.67 9.68
CA LEU A 189 19.09 1.87 9.35
C LEU A 189 19.02 0.58 10.18
N PRO A 190 17.82 0.11 10.53
CA PRO A 190 16.51 0.75 10.29
C PRO A 190 16.33 2.05 11.08
N ALA A 191 15.56 2.99 10.55
CA ALA A 191 15.24 4.23 11.25
C ALA A 191 13.72 4.42 11.33
N LEU A 192 13.23 4.72 12.53
CA LEU A 192 11.82 5.01 12.78
C LEU A 192 11.67 6.49 13.09
N ILE A 193 10.66 7.13 12.52
CA ILE A 193 10.24 8.48 12.88
C ILE A 193 8.87 8.36 13.56
N ILE A 194 8.82 8.73 14.82
CA ILE A 194 7.65 8.67 15.67
C ILE A 194 7.48 10.04 16.32
N ASN A 195 6.33 10.66 16.16
CA ASN A 195 6.04 11.99 16.70
C ASN A 195 7.13 13.04 16.35
N GLY A 196 7.63 12.99 15.10
CA GLY A 196 8.66 13.90 14.59
C GLY A 196 10.08 13.65 15.12
N LYS A 197 10.29 12.62 15.95
CA LYS A 197 11.61 12.23 16.47
C LYS A 197 12.14 11.00 15.74
N THR A 198 13.45 10.99 15.44
CA THR A 198 14.12 9.88 14.78
C THR A 198 14.72 8.92 15.82
N TYR A 199 14.42 7.64 15.65
CA TYR A 199 14.94 6.52 16.45
C TYR A 199 15.70 5.59 15.53
N ASN A 200 17.01 5.49 15.72
CA ASN A 200 17.90 4.69 14.90
C ASN A 200 18.06 3.27 15.44
N GLY A 201 18.31 2.33 14.52
CA GLY A 201 18.49 0.93 14.83
C GLY A 201 17.19 0.23 15.22
N PHE A 202 17.29 -1.08 15.35
CA PHE A 202 16.15 -1.95 15.67
C PHE A 202 15.47 -1.56 16.98
N LYS A 203 14.14 -1.57 16.96
CA LYS A 203 13.25 -1.36 18.12
C LYS A 203 12.30 -2.56 18.22
N ASN A 204 12.31 -3.22 19.36
CA ASN A 204 11.35 -4.28 19.63
C ASN A 204 9.97 -3.70 19.95
N ARG A 205 9.00 -4.55 20.20
CA ARG A 205 7.62 -4.16 20.51
C ARG A 205 7.53 -3.29 21.75
N GLU A 206 8.21 -3.69 22.81
CA GLU A 206 8.22 -3.00 24.10
C GLU A 206 8.84 -1.60 23.96
N ASP A 207 9.88 -1.47 23.14
CA ASP A 207 10.48 -0.17 22.81
C ASP A 207 9.46 0.73 22.13
N ILE A 208 8.71 0.21 21.13
CA ILE A 208 7.70 0.98 20.39
C ILE A 208 6.55 1.40 21.32
N GLU A 209 6.02 0.50 22.12
CA GLU A 209 4.97 0.80 23.10
C GLU A 209 5.43 1.81 24.14
N SER A 210 6.70 1.76 24.57
CA SER A 210 7.30 2.76 25.47
C SER A 210 7.45 4.15 24.82
N ILE A 211 7.77 4.19 23.52
CA ILE A 211 7.88 5.44 22.74
C ILE A 211 6.51 6.03 22.46
N MET A 212 5.48 5.19 22.32
CA MET A 212 4.11 5.54 21.94
C MET A 212 3.09 5.08 23.01
N PRO A 213 3.14 5.61 24.23
CA PRO A 213 2.24 5.18 25.31
C PRO A 213 0.76 5.44 25.01
N GLU A 214 0.47 6.35 24.08
CA GLU A 214 -0.89 6.64 23.60
C GLU A 214 -1.52 5.38 22.95
N LEU A 215 -0.76 4.57 22.22
CA LEU A 215 -1.27 3.32 21.62
C LEU A 215 -1.78 2.36 22.71
N VAL A 216 -1.04 2.20 23.80
CA VAL A 216 -1.42 1.33 24.90
C VAL A 216 -2.74 1.81 25.52
N LYS A 217 -2.89 3.11 25.74
CA LYS A 217 -4.14 3.70 26.26
C LYS A 217 -5.32 3.47 25.33
N ILE A 218 -5.14 3.70 24.03
CA ILE A 218 -6.18 3.49 23.02
C ILE A 218 -6.65 2.02 23.04
N ARG A 219 -5.71 1.08 23.13
CA ARG A 219 -6.05 -0.35 23.24
C ARG A 219 -6.85 -0.65 24.51
N GLU A 220 -6.40 -0.17 25.67
CA GLU A 220 -7.10 -0.36 26.94
C GLU A 220 -8.51 0.21 26.92
N GLU A 221 -8.70 1.41 26.37
CA GLU A 221 -10.01 2.04 26.20
C GLU A 221 -10.92 1.24 25.25
N ARG A 222 -10.36 0.68 24.15
CA ARG A 222 -11.09 -0.17 23.20
C ARG A 222 -11.55 -1.46 23.88
N GLU A 223 -10.66 -2.16 24.59
CA GLU A 223 -10.97 -3.36 25.32
C GLU A 223 -12.04 -3.15 26.40
N LEU A 224 -11.99 -2.01 27.09
CA LEU A 224 -13.01 -1.64 28.07
C LEU A 224 -14.37 -1.40 27.44
N ARG A 225 -14.42 -0.70 26.29
CA ARG A 225 -15.67 -0.48 25.54
C ARG A 225 -16.26 -1.80 25.01
N GLU A 226 -15.42 -2.67 24.49
CA GLU A 226 -15.86 -3.98 23.97
C GLU A 226 -16.44 -4.84 25.08
N LYS A 227 -15.80 -4.89 26.25
CA LYS A 227 -16.34 -5.58 27.44
C LYS A 227 -17.68 -5.02 27.87
N ALA A 228 -17.82 -3.69 27.95
CA ALA A 228 -19.05 -3.05 28.31
C ALA A 228 -20.21 -3.33 27.31
N LEU A 229 -19.89 -3.44 26.01
CA LEU A 229 -20.87 -3.82 24.99
C LEU A 229 -21.33 -5.27 25.13
N ILE A 230 -20.39 -6.20 25.40
CA ILE A 230 -20.71 -7.63 25.62
C ILE A 230 -21.59 -7.78 26.86
N GLU A 231 -21.26 -7.11 27.96
CA GLU A 231 -22.06 -7.13 29.20
C GLU A 231 -23.48 -6.57 29.00
N ALA A 232 -23.61 -5.49 28.20
CA ALA A 232 -24.92 -4.92 27.85
C ALA A 232 -25.75 -5.88 26.98
N GLU A 233 -25.16 -6.56 26.00
CA GLU A 233 -25.85 -7.54 25.16
C GLU A 233 -26.27 -8.79 25.96
N GLU A 234 -25.48 -9.24 26.90
CA GLU A 234 -25.82 -10.35 27.79
C GLU A 234 -26.96 -9.98 28.76
N SER A 235 -26.98 -8.75 29.28
CA SER A 235 -28.05 -8.24 30.12
C SER A 235 -29.39 -8.20 29.36
N ASP A 236 -29.39 -7.66 28.13
CA ASP A 236 -30.57 -7.59 27.27
C ASP A 236 -31.12 -8.99 26.93
N LYS A 237 -30.24 -9.96 26.66
CA LYS A 237 -30.66 -11.36 26.40
C LYS A 237 -31.29 -12.01 27.61
N ASN A 238 -30.76 -11.73 28.80
CA ASN A 238 -31.33 -12.27 30.05
C ASN A 238 -32.67 -11.65 30.39
N ASP A 239 -32.85 -10.34 30.13
CA ASP A 239 -34.13 -9.68 30.33
C ASP A 239 -35.23 -10.18 29.36
N VAL A 240 -34.84 -10.44 28.11
CA VAL A 240 -35.76 -11.00 27.11
C VAL A 240 -36.16 -12.47 27.45
N SER A 241 -35.20 -13.26 27.99
CA SER A 241 -35.50 -14.66 28.41
C SER A 241 -36.39 -14.69 29.62
N ASN A 242 -36.11 -13.87 30.63
CA ASN A 242 -36.98 -13.75 31.82
C ASN A 242 -38.38 -13.24 31.49
N ALA A 243 -38.53 -12.30 30.56
CA ALA A 243 -39.81 -11.82 30.10
C ALA A 243 -40.64 -12.88 29.35
N LYS A 244 -39.98 -13.85 28.70
CA LYS A 244 -40.65 -15.01 28.06
C LYS A 244 -41.11 -16.03 29.11
N GLU A 245 -40.30 -16.39 30.08
CA GLU A 245 -40.66 -17.32 31.13
C GLU A 245 -41.88 -16.83 31.95
N VAL A 246 -41.89 -15.53 32.31
CA VAL A 246 -43.03 -14.91 33.01
C VAL A 246 -44.30 -14.91 32.17
N LYS A 247 -44.23 -14.83 30.84
CA LYS A 247 -45.40 -14.94 29.96
C LYS A 247 -45.94 -16.37 29.86
N ASP A 248 -45.07 -17.33 29.77
CA ASP A 248 -45.47 -18.76 29.65
C ASP A 248 -46.06 -19.27 30.97
N GLU A 249 -45.57 -18.86 32.15
CA GLU A 249 -46.15 -19.17 33.45
C GLU A 249 -47.54 -18.57 33.69
N ASN A 250 -47.80 -17.36 33.13
CA ASN A 250 -49.11 -16.73 33.20
C ASN A 250 -50.15 -17.36 32.25
N ILE A 251 -49.74 -18.05 31.20
CA ILE A 251 -50.65 -18.75 30.27
C ILE A 251 -51.04 -20.10 30.86
N GLU A 252 -50.18 -20.78 31.58
CA GLU A 252 -50.48 -22.10 32.16
C GLU A 252 -51.40 -22.01 33.39
N ASN A 253 -51.43 -20.88 34.10
CA ASN A 253 -52.24 -20.62 35.29
C ASN A 253 -53.60 -19.97 34.99
N ALA A 254 -54.02 -19.81 33.73
CA ALA A 254 -55.35 -19.26 33.41
C ALA A 254 -56.45 -20.25 33.77
N PRO A 255 -57.50 -19.84 34.53
CA PRO A 255 -58.57 -20.72 34.92
C PRO A 255 -59.38 -21.15 33.69
N LYS A 256 -59.47 -22.48 33.48
CA LYS A 256 -60.35 -23.08 32.46
C LYS A 256 -61.79 -22.81 32.89
N GLN A 257 -62.50 -21.98 32.18
CA GLN A 257 -63.93 -21.83 32.22
C GLN A 257 -64.64 -22.88 31.32
#